data_d300b9ddd4e39915373df5f70f7bb0ba
#
_entry.id   d300b9ddd4e39915373df5f70f7bb0ba
#
_cell.length_a   1.000
_cell.length_b   1.000
_cell.length_c   1.000
_cell.angle_alpha   90.00
_cell.angle_beta   90.00
_cell.angle_gamma   90.00
#
_symmetry.space_group_name_H-M   'P 1'
#
loop_
_entity.id
_entity.type
_entity.pdbx_description
1 polymer ?
#
loop_
_entity_poly.entity_id
_entity_poly.type
_entity_poly.pdbx_seq_one_letter_code
_entity_poly.pdbx_strand_id
1 'polypeptide(L)'
;YSLSEVANAYNFTRPSFNDEGIFDVKECRHPVIEKVLGHQGYVPNDVHIDKENKLLLITGPNMGGKSTYMRQVAILVILAQIGSYVPAKSANLSIVDKIFTRIGASDDLVSGQSTFMVEMSEANNALRYATNNSLIIFDEIGRGTSTYDGMALAQSIIEYIACKIQAFTLFSTHYHELTRLEGSLPGLKNISVGIHEENDKVTFLYKIIEEPANKSY
;
A
#
# COMPACT_ATOMS: atom_id res chain seq x y z
N TYR A 1 8.83 8.10 26.60
CA TYR A 1 10.01 7.23 26.80
C TYR A 1 10.01 6.02 25.85
N SER A 2 8.95 5.20 25.78
CA SER A 2 8.94 3.96 24.99
C SER A 2 9.20 4.17 23.49
N LEU A 3 8.59 5.16 22.85
CA LEU A 3 8.84 5.47 21.43
C LEU A 3 10.27 5.94 21.19
N SER A 4 10.86 6.69 22.13
CA SER A 4 12.26 7.13 22.04
C SER A 4 13.25 5.96 22.17
N GLU A 5 12.97 5.01 23.05
CA GLU A 5 13.78 3.80 23.21
C GLU A 5 13.75 2.93 21.94
N VAL A 6 12.55 2.73 21.37
CA VAL A 6 12.39 2.00 20.13
C VAL A 6 13.11 2.69 18.97
N ALA A 7 12.99 4.01 18.86
CA ALA A 7 13.64 4.80 17.81
C ALA A 7 15.17 4.65 17.86
N ASN A 8 15.75 4.67 19.05
CA ASN A 8 17.19 4.46 19.24
C ASN A 8 17.62 3.02 18.96
N ALA A 9 16.86 2.04 19.48
CA ALA A 9 17.18 0.62 19.32
C ALA A 9 17.10 0.13 17.87
N TYR A 10 16.20 0.69 17.05
CA TYR A 10 15.95 0.26 15.68
C TYR A 10 16.36 1.30 14.63
N ASN A 11 17.15 2.31 14.99
CA ASN A 11 17.65 3.33 14.06
C ASN A 11 16.53 4.02 13.27
N PHE A 12 15.50 4.49 13.95
CA PHE A 12 14.47 5.32 13.34
C PHE A 12 15.02 6.71 13.06
N THR A 13 14.46 7.40 12.09
CA THR A 13 14.88 8.74 11.69
C THR A 13 13.78 9.76 11.95
N ARG A 14 14.18 11.03 12.11
CA ARG A 14 13.23 12.14 12.22
C ARG A 14 12.62 12.44 10.84
N PRO A 15 11.29 12.36 10.69
CA PRO A 15 10.64 12.73 9.45
C PRO A 15 10.63 14.24 9.24
N SER A 16 10.60 14.66 7.98
CA SER A 16 10.28 16.02 7.57
C SER A 16 8.95 16.05 6.82
N PHE A 17 8.33 17.24 6.74
CA PHE A 17 7.05 17.43 6.08
C PHE A 17 7.15 18.48 4.98
N ASN A 18 6.28 18.35 3.96
CA ASN A 18 6.14 19.29 2.87
C ASN A 18 4.65 19.55 2.56
N ASP A 19 4.39 20.63 1.85
CA ASP A 19 3.05 21.02 1.37
C ASP A 19 2.87 20.75 -0.14
N GLU A 20 3.78 19.96 -0.73
CA GLU A 20 3.83 19.75 -2.18
C GLU A 20 3.07 18.48 -2.64
N GLY A 21 2.49 17.71 -1.72
CA GLY A 21 1.82 16.46 -2.04
C GLY A 21 2.79 15.33 -2.40
N ILE A 22 3.96 15.30 -1.76
CA ILE A 22 5.03 14.33 -2.04
C ILE A 22 5.26 13.44 -0.83
N PHE A 23 5.35 12.13 -1.09
CA PHE A 23 5.97 11.15 -0.20
C PHE A 23 7.28 10.70 -0.82
N ASP A 24 8.39 11.03 -0.20
CA ASP A 24 9.71 10.56 -0.56
C ASP A 24 10.36 9.90 0.66
N VAL A 25 10.28 8.58 0.67
CA VAL A 25 10.76 7.74 1.77
C VAL A 25 11.79 6.76 1.24
N LYS A 26 12.95 6.74 1.88
CA LYS A 26 14.02 5.80 1.56
C LYS A 26 14.11 4.71 2.60
N GLU A 27 14.24 3.47 2.12
CA GLU A 27 14.44 2.27 2.94
C GLU A 27 13.42 2.17 4.09
N CYS A 28 12.12 2.30 3.73
CA CYS A 28 11.02 2.13 4.68
C CYS A 28 10.94 0.67 5.14
N ARG A 29 10.69 0.49 6.43
CA ARG A 29 10.64 -0.81 7.10
C ARG A 29 9.33 -0.99 7.85
N HIS A 30 8.90 -2.22 8.03
CA HIS A 30 7.78 -2.55 8.90
C HIS A 30 8.31 -2.88 10.31
N PRO A 31 8.04 -2.06 11.34
CA PRO A 31 8.72 -2.18 12.64
C PRO A 31 8.44 -3.50 13.35
N VAL A 32 7.24 -4.06 13.20
CA VAL A 32 6.87 -5.32 13.84
C VAL A 32 7.50 -6.53 13.12
N ILE A 33 7.41 -6.56 11.79
CA ILE A 33 7.96 -7.67 10.99
C ILE A 33 9.49 -7.66 11.05
N GLU A 34 10.12 -6.51 10.99
CA GLU A 34 11.57 -6.38 11.18
C GLU A 34 12.03 -6.93 12.52
N LYS A 35 11.26 -6.68 13.59
CA LYS A 35 11.57 -7.24 14.91
C LYS A 35 11.50 -8.77 14.94
N VAL A 36 10.55 -9.36 14.23
CA VAL A 36 10.35 -10.82 14.18
C VAL A 36 11.43 -11.51 13.33
N LEU A 37 11.73 -10.94 12.16
CA LEU A 37 12.70 -11.52 11.21
C LEU A 37 14.16 -11.21 11.56
N GLY A 38 14.39 -10.21 12.39
CA GLY A 38 15.70 -9.61 12.60
C GLY A 38 16.07 -8.63 11.49
N HIS A 39 16.94 -7.68 11.81
CA HIS A 39 17.32 -6.60 10.90
C HIS A 39 17.92 -7.07 9.58
N GLN A 40 18.65 -8.18 9.60
CA GLN A 40 19.26 -8.75 8.37
C GLN A 40 18.28 -9.53 7.49
N GLY A 41 17.14 -9.95 8.05
CA GLY A 41 16.11 -10.73 7.33
C GLY A 41 15.04 -9.86 6.67
N TYR A 42 15.01 -8.57 6.94
CA TYR A 42 14.01 -7.65 6.41
C TYR A 42 14.53 -6.88 5.20
N VAL A 43 13.75 -6.84 4.12
CA VAL A 43 14.10 -6.08 2.90
C VAL A 43 13.38 -4.72 2.95
N PRO A 44 14.11 -3.61 3.15
CA PRO A 44 13.53 -2.29 3.13
C PRO A 44 13.16 -1.84 1.72
N ASN A 45 12.12 -1.02 1.59
CA ASN A 45 11.63 -0.51 0.32
C ASN A 45 11.43 0.99 0.34
N ASP A 46 11.72 1.64 -0.79
CA ASP A 46 11.43 3.04 -1.00
C ASP A 46 9.93 3.24 -1.26
N VAL A 47 9.43 4.42 -0.88
CA VAL A 47 8.07 4.88 -1.19
C VAL A 47 8.18 6.23 -1.87
N HIS A 48 7.69 6.31 -3.11
CA HIS A 48 7.63 7.56 -3.84
C HIS A 48 6.23 7.79 -4.38
N ILE A 49 5.58 8.84 -3.91
CA ILE A 49 4.27 9.31 -4.38
C ILE A 49 4.39 10.81 -4.62
N ASP A 50 3.90 11.29 -5.75
CA ASP A 50 3.85 12.70 -6.10
C ASP A 50 2.53 13.03 -6.84
N LYS A 51 2.40 14.25 -7.33
CA LYS A 51 1.19 14.69 -8.04
C LYS A 51 0.99 13.98 -9.37
N GLU A 52 2.07 13.50 -9.99
CA GLU A 52 2.02 12.77 -11.27
C GLU A 52 1.75 11.29 -11.08
N ASN A 53 2.16 10.73 -9.94
CA ASN A 53 2.00 9.32 -9.57
C ASN A 53 1.38 9.19 -8.18
N LYS A 54 0.12 9.55 -8.06
CA LYS A 54 -0.59 9.62 -6.79
C LYS A 54 -1.25 8.31 -6.37
N LEU A 55 -1.56 7.44 -7.34
CA LEU A 55 -2.10 6.11 -7.14
C LEU A 55 -1.09 5.06 -7.62
N LEU A 56 -0.59 4.25 -6.70
CA LEU A 56 0.28 3.13 -7.01
C LEU A 56 -0.55 1.84 -7.09
N LEU A 57 -0.61 1.26 -8.29
CA LEU A 57 -1.24 -0.03 -8.52
C LEU A 57 -0.18 -1.12 -8.35
N ILE A 58 -0.38 -1.98 -7.33
CA ILE A 58 0.62 -2.95 -6.88
C ILE A 58 0.21 -4.35 -7.35
N THR A 59 1.03 -4.96 -8.17
CA THR A 59 0.84 -6.33 -8.64
C THR A 59 1.96 -7.26 -8.16
N GLY A 60 1.80 -8.55 -8.36
CA GLY A 60 2.75 -9.58 -7.97
C GLY A 60 2.13 -10.67 -7.10
N PRO A 61 2.91 -11.67 -6.71
CA PRO A 61 2.42 -12.83 -5.97
C PRO A 61 1.93 -12.47 -4.56
N ASN A 62 0.95 -13.21 -4.05
CA ASN A 62 0.35 -12.95 -2.74
C ASN A 62 1.36 -13.03 -1.58
N MET A 63 2.35 -13.90 -1.68
CA MET A 63 3.40 -14.06 -0.66
C MET A 63 4.60 -13.13 -0.86
N GLY A 64 4.55 -12.26 -1.86
CA GLY A 64 5.66 -11.36 -2.23
C GLY A 64 5.83 -10.13 -1.33
N GLY A 65 4.94 -9.90 -0.36
CA GLY A 65 5.05 -8.79 0.59
C GLY A 65 4.25 -7.53 0.23
N LYS A 66 3.29 -7.60 -0.71
CA LYS A 66 2.41 -6.46 -1.08
C LYS A 66 1.71 -5.85 0.14
N SER A 67 1.00 -6.68 0.90
CA SER A 67 0.27 -6.23 2.10
C SER A 67 1.20 -5.66 3.17
N THR A 68 2.38 -6.25 3.34
CA THR A 68 3.41 -5.75 4.26
C THR A 68 3.89 -4.36 3.84
N TYR A 69 4.16 -4.17 2.54
CA TYR A 69 4.56 -2.88 1.99
C TYR A 69 3.50 -1.79 2.23
N MET A 70 2.23 -2.10 1.98
CA MET A 70 1.15 -1.13 2.22
C MET A 70 0.96 -0.81 3.71
N ARG A 71 1.04 -1.83 4.59
CA ARG A 71 0.94 -1.63 6.04
C ARG A 71 2.07 -0.77 6.58
N GLN A 72 3.30 -0.98 6.14
CA GLN A 72 4.44 -0.17 6.61
C GLN A 72 4.28 1.31 6.22
N VAL A 73 3.69 1.63 5.08
CA VAL A 73 3.42 3.01 4.67
C VAL A 73 2.40 3.66 5.62
N ALA A 74 1.31 2.96 5.95
CA ALA A 74 0.31 3.45 6.90
C ALA A 74 0.92 3.71 8.30
N ILE A 75 1.69 2.76 8.81
CA ILE A 75 2.37 2.87 10.11
C ILE A 75 3.35 4.04 10.12
N LEU A 76 4.12 4.21 9.06
CA LEU A 76 5.07 5.30 8.91
C LEU A 76 4.37 6.66 8.97
N VAL A 77 3.27 6.83 8.25
CA VAL A 77 2.50 8.08 8.25
C VAL A 77 1.92 8.38 9.63
N ILE A 78 1.37 7.38 10.32
CA ILE A 78 0.84 7.53 11.68
C ILE A 78 1.96 7.95 12.63
N LEU A 79 3.08 7.24 12.65
CA LEU A 79 4.22 7.56 13.51
C LEU A 79 4.74 8.98 13.25
N ALA A 80 4.88 9.36 11.99
CA ALA A 80 5.33 10.70 11.63
C ALA A 80 4.39 11.79 12.17
N GLN A 81 3.08 11.61 12.00
CA GLN A 81 2.09 12.64 12.37
C GLN A 81 1.79 12.72 13.86
N ILE A 82 2.09 11.70 14.66
CA ILE A 82 2.06 11.79 16.13
C ILE A 82 3.34 12.39 16.72
N GLY A 83 4.30 12.79 15.88
CA GLY A 83 5.57 13.39 16.31
C GLY A 83 6.66 12.40 16.70
N SER A 84 6.52 11.13 16.30
CA SER A 84 7.54 10.10 16.51
C SER A 84 8.58 10.08 15.39
N TYR A 85 9.73 9.47 15.66
CA TYR A 85 10.65 9.02 14.62
C TYR A 85 10.05 7.84 13.89
N VAL A 86 10.50 7.61 12.65
CA VAL A 86 9.92 6.64 11.71
C VAL A 86 10.94 5.58 11.27
N PRO A 87 10.47 4.34 10.98
CA PRO A 87 11.31 3.24 10.53
C PRO A 87 11.72 3.38 9.06
N ALA A 88 12.60 4.32 8.77
CA ALA A 88 13.13 4.58 7.45
C ALA A 88 14.52 5.21 7.55
N LYS A 89 15.28 5.18 6.46
CA LYS A 89 16.56 5.89 6.38
C LYS A 89 16.34 7.40 6.25
N SER A 90 15.33 7.81 5.49
CA SER A 90 14.87 9.19 5.41
C SER A 90 13.39 9.21 5.04
N ALA A 91 12.66 10.21 5.50
CA ALA A 91 11.25 10.38 5.19
C ALA A 91 10.89 11.86 5.07
N ASN A 92 10.31 12.22 3.94
CA ASN A 92 9.69 13.52 3.70
C ASN A 92 8.26 13.27 3.23
N LEU A 93 7.27 13.75 3.97
CA LEU A 93 5.87 13.39 3.80
C LEU A 93 4.99 14.63 3.70
N SER A 94 3.94 14.55 2.90
CA SER A 94 2.81 15.48 3.01
C SER A 94 1.89 15.06 4.15
N ILE A 95 1.23 16.04 4.75
CA ILE A 95 0.26 15.80 5.82
C ILE A 95 -0.98 15.09 5.25
N VAL A 96 -1.39 14.03 5.92
CA VAL A 96 -2.55 13.22 5.60
C VAL A 96 -3.68 13.53 6.59
N ASP A 97 -4.87 13.83 6.09
CA ASP A 97 -6.03 14.16 6.94
C ASP A 97 -6.77 12.92 7.47
N LYS A 98 -6.81 11.86 6.66
CA LYS A 98 -7.48 10.58 7.00
C LYS A 98 -6.75 9.42 6.35
N ILE A 99 -6.80 8.27 7.01
CA ILE A 99 -6.29 7.00 6.47
C ILE A 99 -7.46 6.03 6.40
N PHE A 100 -7.72 5.50 5.20
CA PHE A 100 -8.70 4.44 4.96
C PHE A 100 -7.96 3.18 4.56
N THR A 101 -8.22 2.10 5.26
CA THR A 101 -7.55 0.82 4.98
C THR A 101 -8.57 -0.31 4.83
N ARG A 102 -8.32 -1.14 3.82
CA ARG A 102 -8.88 -2.48 3.72
C ARG A 102 -7.73 -3.43 3.41
N ILE A 103 -7.17 -4.06 4.43
CA ILE A 103 -6.01 -4.94 4.33
C ILE A 103 -6.33 -6.28 4.99
N GLY A 104 -6.33 -7.34 4.17
CA GLY A 104 -6.60 -8.70 4.61
C GLY A 104 -8.10 -9.00 4.76
N ALA A 105 -8.45 -10.26 4.61
CA ALA A 105 -9.77 -10.77 4.94
C ALA A 105 -9.77 -11.15 6.43
N SER A 106 -10.43 -10.38 7.28
CA SER A 106 -10.92 -10.92 8.54
C SER A 106 -12.32 -11.48 8.27
N ASP A 107 -12.44 -12.80 8.30
CA ASP A 107 -13.73 -13.43 8.37
C ASP A 107 -14.35 -13.04 9.73
N ASP A 108 -15.20 -12.04 9.72
CA ASP A 108 -15.99 -11.72 10.89
C ASP A 108 -17.17 -12.73 10.98
N LEU A 109 -16.83 -13.92 11.45
CA LEU A 109 -17.78 -15.02 11.67
C LEU A 109 -18.86 -14.65 12.71
N VAL A 110 -18.65 -13.58 13.46
CA VAL A 110 -19.54 -13.18 14.56
C VAL A 110 -20.68 -12.28 14.06
N SER A 111 -20.42 -11.43 13.04
CA SER A 111 -21.42 -10.47 12.54
C SER A 111 -22.41 -11.09 11.54
N GLY A 112 -22.14 -12.28 11.01
CA GLY A 112 -22.98 -12.93 9.98
C GLY A 112 -23.03 -12.19 8.64
N GLN A 113 -22.23 -11.15 8.46
CA GLN A 113 -22.08 -10.45 7.19
C GLN A 113 -21.06 -11.20 6.31
N SER A 114 -21.35 -11.25 5.00
CA SER A 114 -20.36 -11.81 4.07
C SER A 114 -19.12 -10.90 4.03
N THR A 115 -17.94 -11.51 3.88
CA THR A 115 -16.67 -10.79 3.73
C THR A 115 -16.72 -9.75 2.62
N PHE A 116 -17.46 -10.02 1.54
CA PHE A 116 -17.70 -9.10 0.44
C PHE A 116 -18.51 -7.86 0.86
N MET A 117 -19.54 -8.01 1.69
CA MET A 117 -20.33 -6.87 2.18
C MET A 117 -19.52 -5.96 3.09
N VAL A 118 -18.68 -6.53 3.94
CA VAL A 118 -17.77 -5.75 4.80
C VAL A 118 -16.77 -4.98 3.93
N GLU A 119 -16.18 -5.65 2.95
CA GLU A 119 -15.26 -5.04 1.99
C GLU A 119 -15.91 -3.86 1.24
N MET A 120 -17.13 -4.04 0.76
CA MET A 120 -17.86 -2.98 0.06
C MET A 120 -18.25 -1.82 0.97
N SER A 121 -18.59 -2.10 2.22
CA SER A 121 -18.89 -1.06 3.21
C SER A 121 -17.65 -0.20 3.52
N GLU A 122 -16.49 -0.83 3.70
CA GLU A 122 -15.24 -0.13 3.94
C GLU A 122 -14.78 0.67 2.71
N ALA A 123 -14.89 0.11 1.51
CA ALA A 123 -14.62 0.82 0.27
C ALA A 123 -15.56 2.03 0.10
N ASN A 124 -16.86 1.85 0.33
CA ASN A 124 -17.84 2.94 0.26
C ASN A 124 -17.53 4.06 1.26
N ASN A 125 -17.10 3.71 2.47
CA ASN A 125 -16.69 4.69 3.48
C ASN A 125 -15.52 5.54 3.00
N ALA A 126 -14.50 4.90 2.42
CA ALA A 126 -13.38 5.62 1.83
C ALA A 126 -13.81 6.53 0.66
N LEU A 127 -14.61 6.01 -0.27
CA LEU A 127 -15.05 6.77 -1.45
C LEU A 127 -15.94 7.97 -1.09
N ARG A 128 -16.68 7.89 0.01
CA ARG A 128 -17.54 9.01 0.49
C ARG A 128 -16.79 10.10 1.24
N TYR A 129 -15.79 9.74 2.01
CA TYR A 129 -15.18 10.64 3.00
C TYR A 129 -13.72 10.98 2.76
N ALA A 130 -13.05 10.31 1.80
CA ALA A 130 -11.69 10.66 1.44
C ALA A 130 -11.63 12.00 0.71
N THR A 131 -10.55 12.71 0.96
CA THR A 131 -10.19 13.95 0.27
C THR A 131 -8.93 13.71 -0.56
N ASN A 132 -8.49 14.70 -1.33
CA ASN A 132 -7.22 14.63 -2.06
C ASN A 132 -5.98 14.58 -1.15
N ASN A 133 -6.13 14.86 0.15
CA ASN A 133 -5.07 14.73 1.16
C ASN A 133 -5.21 13.48 2.03
N SER A 134 -6.14 12.58 1.71
CA SER A 134 -6.29 11.30 2.40
C SER A 134 -5.34 10.25 1.83
N LEU A 135 -5.04 9.24 2.65
CA LEU A 135 -4.34 8.02 2.24
C LEU A 135 -5.33 6.85 2.18
N ILE A 136 -5.45 6.23 1.02
CA ILE A 136 -6.30 5.05 0.80
C ILE A 136 -5.39 3.85 0.55
N ILE A 137 -5.63 2.77 1.31
CA ILE A 137 -4.89 1.52 1.19
C ILE A 137 -5.89 0.38 1.01
N PHE A 138 -5.97 -0.15 -0.20
CA PHE A 138 -6.85 -1.26 -0.56
C PHE A 138 -6.06 -2.48 -1.01
N ASP A 139 -6.26 -3.58 -0.31
CA ASP A 139 -5.60 -4.85 -0.57
C ASP A 139 -6.57 -5.84 -1.22
N GLU A 140 -6.38 -6.06 -2.52
CA GLU A 140 -7.09 -7.07 -3.32
C GLU A 140 -8.62 -6.97 -3.28
N ILE A 141 -9.16 -5.76 -3.41
CA ILE A 141 -10.62 -5.52 -3.51
C ILE A 141 -11.23 -6.33 -4.67
N GLY A 142 -12.39 -6.94 -4.42
CA GLY A 142 -13.17 -7.70 -5.40
C GLY A 142 -12.97 -9.21 -5.35
N ARG A 143 -12.20 -9.75 -4.39
CA ARG A 143 -12.00 -11.22 -4.27
C ARG A 143 -13.25 -11.98 -3.84
N GLY A 144 -14.18 -11.34 -3.16
CA GLY A 144 -15.38 -11.96 -2.59
C GLY A 144 -16.52 -12.22 -3.58
N THR A 145 -16.31 -12.01 -4.88
CA THR A 145 -17.32 -12.20 -5.93
C THR A 145 -16.73 -12.89 -7.16
N SER A 146 -17.53 -13.02 -8.25
CA SER A 146 -17.02 -13.60 -9.49
C SER A 146 -15.84 -12.78 -10.04
N THR A 147 -14.93 -13.44 -10.76
CA THR A 147 -13.71 -12.79 -11.29
C THR A 147 -14.02 -11.55 -12.13
N TYR A 148 -14.99 -11.63 -13.03
CA TYR A 148 -15.35 -10.51 -13.91
C TYR A 148 -15.99 -9.36 -13.15
N ASP A 149 -16.90 -9.67 -12.23
CA ASP A 149 -17.55 -8.64 -11.40
C ASP A 149 -16.54 -7.98 -10.46
N GLY A 150 -15.68 -8.77 -9.85
CA GLY A 150 -14.62 -8.27 -8.97
C GLY A 150 -13.64 -7.36 -9.69
N MET A 151 -13.22 -7.73 -10.90
CA MET A 151 -12.34 -6.90 -11.73
C MET A 151 -13.02 -5.61 -12.17
N ALA A 152 -14.28 -5.66 -12.61
CA ALA A 152 -15.04 -4.48 -13.01
C ALA A 152 -15.24 -3.52 -11.84
N LEU A 153 -15.51 -4.05 -10.65
CA LEU A 153 -15.65 -3.29 -9.42
C LEU A 153 -14.32 -2.62 -9.03
N ALA A 154 -13.22 -3.38 -9.01
CA ALA A 154 -11.90 -2.85 -8.72
C ALA A 154 -11.51 -1.74 -9.69
N GLN A 155 -11.75 -1.94 -10.99
CA GLN A 155 -11.52 -0.91 -12.00
C GLN A 155 -12.33 0.35 -11.74
N SER A 156 -13.62 0.22 -11.46
CA SER A 156 -14.51 1.37 -11.18
C SER A 156 -14.06 2.17 -9.95
N ILE A 157 -13.60 1.48 -8.90
CA ILE A 157 -13.06 2.11 -7.70
C ILE A 157 -11.76 2.87 -8.02
N ILE A 158 -10.84 2.26 -8.76
CA ILE A 158 -9.59 2.88 -9.19
C ILE A 158 -9.87 4.14 -10.02
N GLU A 159 -10.77 4.05 -11.00
CA GLU A 159 -11.17 5.18 -11.84
C GLU A 159 -11.77 6.33 -11.03
N TYR A 160 -12.65 6.01 -10.08
CA TYR A 160 -13.25 7.02 -9.21
C TYR A 160 -12.21 7.71 -8.33
N ILE A 161 -11.30 6.97 -7.73
CA ILE A 161 -10.21 7.54 -6.91
C ILE A 161 -9.32 8.42 -7.78
N ALA A 162 -8.85 7.92 -8.92
CA ALA A 162 -7.92 8.63 -9.79
C ALA A 162 -8.51 9.92 -10.39
N CYS A 163 -9.78 9.89 -10.79
CA CYS A 163 -10.41 11.00 -11.50
C CYS A 163 -11.18 11.98 -10.60
N LYS A 164 -11.73 11.50 -9.48
CA LYS A 164 -12.62 12.32 -8.62
C LYS A 164 -11.99 12.69 -7.28
N ILE A 165 -11.47 11.71 -6.55
CA ILE A 165 -10.94 11.96 -5.21
C ILE A 165 -9.51 12.48 -5.28
N GLN A 166 -8.68 11.84 -6.09
CA GLN A 166 -7.26 12.14 -6.26
C GLN A 166 -6.46 12.04 -4.94
N ALA A 167 -6.83 11.08 -4.08
CA ALA A 167 -6.14 10.77 -2.84
C ALA A 167 -4.82 10.03 -3.09
N PHE A 168 -3.89 10.12 -2.13
CA PHE A 168 -2.74 9.23 -2.08
C PHE A 168 -3.23 7.79 -1.93
N THR A 169 -2.88 6.92 -2.85
CA THR A 169 -3.49 5.59 -2.89
C THR A 169 -2.46 4.49 -3.15
N LEU A 170 -2.53 3.44 -2.34
CA LEU A 170 -1.87 2.17 -2.57
C LEU A 170 -2.96 1.12 -2.81
N PHE A 171 -3.01 0.56 -3.99
CA PHE A 171 -4.04 -0.38 -4.40
C PHE A 171 -3.38 -1.67 -4.92
N SER A 172 -3.47 -2.76 -4.15
CA SER A 172 -2.99 -4.05 -4.64
C SER A 172 -4.08 -4.80 -5.38
N THR A 173 -3.69 -5.55 -6.39
CA THR A 173 -4.62 -6.37 -7.16
C THR A 173 -3.95 -7.62 -7.72
N HIS A 174 -4.74 -8.67 -7.88
CA HIS A 174 -4.39 -9.87 -8.64
C HIS A 174 -4.94 -9.82 -10.08
N TYR A 175 -5.70 -8.80 -10.42
CA TYR A 175 -6.22 -8.58 -11.78
C TYR A 175 -5.16 -7.88 -12.63
N HIS A 176 -4.32 -8.66 -13.35
CA HIS A 176 -3.25 -8.11 -14.18
C HIS A 176 -3.75 -7.22 -15.31
N GLU A 177 -4.98 -7.43 -15.75
CA GLU A 177 -5.62 -6.62 -16.78
C GLU A 177 -5.72 -5.14 -16.40
N LEU A 178 -5.77 -4.84 -15.09
CA LEU A 178 -5.86 -3.47 -14.60
C LEU A 178 -4.55 -2.67 -14.77
N THR A 179 -3.42 -3.34 -15.02
CA THR A 179 -2.15 -2.65 -15.29
C THR A 179 -2.20 -1.80 -16.56
N ARG A 180 -3.11 -2.11 -17.49
CA ARG A 180 -3.37 -1.31 -18.70
C ARG A 180 -3.90 0.10 -18.40
N LEU A 181 -4.38 0.35 -17.19
CA LEU A 181 -4.91 1.67 -16.78
C LEU A 181 -3.82 2.73 -16.65
N GLU A 182 -2.55 2.34 -16.53
CA GLU A 182 -1.44 3.28 -16.61
C GLU A 182 -1.42 3.98 -17.97
N GLY A 183 -1.25 5.28 -17.96
CA GLY A 183 -1.32 6.12 -19.17
C GLY A 183 -2.73 6.48 -19.62
N SER A 184 -3.78 5.75 -19.22
CA SER A 184 -5.18 6.07 -19.50
C SER A 184 -5.87 6.81 -18.35
N LEU A 185 -5.40 6.62 -17.12
CA LEU A 185 -5.89 7.32 -15.93
C LEU A 185 -4.84 8.28 -15.37
N PRO A 186 -5.25 9.47 -14.91
CA PRO A 186 -4.34 10.44 -14.33
C PRO A 186 -3.76 9.92 -13.02
N GLY A 187 -2.46 10.07 -12.83
CA GLY A 187 -1.79 9.79 -11.56
C GLY A 187 -1.64 8.31 -11.20
N LEU A 188 -1.95 7.38 -12.10
CA LEU A 188 -1.77 5.94 -11.86
C LEU A 188 -0.40 5.49 -12.36
N LYS A 189 0.33 4.80 -11.48
CA LYS A 189 1.61 4.15 -11.79
C LYS A 189 1.57 2.69 -11.34
N ASN A 190 2.01 1.78 -12.21
CA ASN A 190 2.22 0.39 -11.85
C ASN A 190 3.54 0.19 -11.10
N ILE A 191 3.46 -0.57 -10.02
CA ILE A 191 4.62 -1.13 -9.33
C ILE A 191 4.35 -2.61 -9.05
N SER A 192 5.40 -3.38 -8.82
CA SER A 192 5.26 -4.80 -8.51
C SER A 192 6.24 -5.26 -7.46
N VAL A 193 5.96 -6.42 -6.86
CA VAL A 193 6.92 -7.10 -6.00
C VAL A 193 7.80 -8.01 -6.84
N GLY A 194 9.11 -7.82 -6.75
CA GLY A 194 10.09 -8.59 -7.49
C GLY A 194 10.11 -10.07 -7.11
N ILE A 195 10.25 -10.92 -8.13
CA ILE A 195 10.50 -12.35 -8.00
C ILE A 195 11.71 -12.73 -8.83
N HIS A 196 12.41 -13.76 -8.41
CA HIS A 196 13.45 -14.41 -9.18
C HIS A 196 13.03 -15.84 -9.50
N GLU A 197 12.98 -16.18 -10.78
CA GLU A 197 12.59 -17.50 -11.25
C GLU A 197 13.82 -18.18 -11.85
N GLU A 198 14.28 -19.27 -11.22
CA GLU A 198 15.42 -20.07 -11.68
C GLU A 198 15.12 -21.56 -11.51
N ASN A 199 15.24 -22.35 -12.59
CA ASN A 199 15.04 -23.81 -12.59
C ASN A 199 13.69 -24.25 -11.95
N ASP A 200 12.58 -23.64 -12.35
CA ASP A 200 11.23 -23.87 -11.81
C ASP A 200 11.06 -23.54 -10.30
N LYS A 201 12.02 -22.85 -9.71
CA LYS A 201 11.92 -22.34 -8.35
C LYS A 201 11.67 -20.83 -8.37
N VAL A 202 10.60 -20.42 -7.67
CA VAL A 202 10.26 -19.02 -7.47
C VAL A 202 10.86 -18.55 -6.15
N THR A 203 11.68 -17.52 -6.18
CA THR A 203 12.22 -16.85 -5.00
C THR A 203 11.62 -15.45 -4.89
N PHE A 204 10.98 -15.17 -3.77
CA PHE A 204 10.44 -13.84 -3.49
C PHE A 204 11.57 -12.90 -3.07
N LEU A 205 11.71 -11.79 -3.78
CA LEU A 205 12.73 -10.79 -3.49
C LEU A 205 12.28 -9.78 -2.43
N TYR A 206 10.98 -9.69 -2.15
CA TYR A 206 10.37 -8.70 -1.25
C TYR A 206 10.76 -7.26 -1.60
N LYS A 207 11.17 -7.02 -2.84
CA LYS A 207 11.60 -5.72 -3.34
C LYS A 207 10.58 -5.15 -4.29
N ILE A 208 10.22 -3.89 -4.11
CA ILE A 208 9.33 -3.16 -5.02
C ILE A 208 10.12 -2.79 -6.28
N ILE A 209 9.49 -3.03 -7.43
CA ILE A 209 10.00 -2.73 -8.77
C ILE A 209 9.02 -1.77 -9.44
N GLU A 210 9.52 -0.77 -10.13
CA GLU A 210 8.72 0.26 -10.83
C GLU A 210 8.17 -0.22 -12.18
N GLU A 211 7.72 -1.46 -12.24
CA GLU A 211 7.11 -2.08 -13.42
C GLU A 211 5.97 -3.00 -12.99
N PRO A 212 4.97 -3.25 -13.84
CA PRO A 212 3.93 -4.24 -13.56
C PRO A 212 4.54 -5.65 -13.52
N ALA A 213 3.94 -6.54 -12.74
CA ALA A 213 4.36 -7.95 -12.74
C ALA A 213 4.07 -8.60 -14.10
N ASN A 214 5.03 -9.36 -14.61
CA ASN A 214 4.92 -9.99 -15.93
C ASN A 214 4.00 -11.22 -15.95
N LYS A 215 3.70 -11.83 -14.81
CA LYS A 215 2.86 -13.03 -14.70
C LYS A 215 2.01 -13.01 -13.41
N SER A 216 0.86 -13.68 -13.47
CA SER A 216 0.04 -14.04 -12.31
C SER A 216 0.58 -15.35 -11.71
N TYR A 217 0.78 -15.41 -10.40
CA TYR A 217 1.22 -16.60 -9.66
C TYR A 217 0.16 -17.05 -8.66
#